data_4ccd7d20e2933697027e9b04bd91c6d9
#
_entry.id   4ccd7d20e2933697027e9b04bd91c6d9
#
_cell.length_a   1.000
_cell.length_b   1.000
_cell.length_c   1.000
_cell.angle_alpha   90.00
_cell.angle_beta   90.00
_cell.angle_gamma   90.00
#
_symmetry.space_group_name_H-M   'P 1'
#
loop_
_entity.id
_entity.type
_entity.pdbx_description
1 polymer ?
#
loop_
_entity_poly.entity_id
_entity_poly.type
_entity_poly.pdbx_seq_one_letter_code
_entity_poly.pdbx_strand_id
1 'polypeptide(L)'
;MVIKKRQILWDWTNTSGPGNPGVPDKINQVPFGGDSPVASVVNWNTWVPPELKDRAPFRPMVRVLDSTKGNDWATIQNSKYPIILFFNEPERSGISPEQARDIWYKQMLPLRKTKGKKLGSPAVASDENGQKWIEKFMSLVSSDLPDFLCLHYYSNSADEAIKYIENMHNKWPKLKVMVTEIACTDRNYQAVLGFTVKICNWMDTKDYIFEYGLFDFQRKVADGFVSPAAQLMDANGNFTELGKMYVHQQPMKLPGKAAIAAVAESNVLAVAELSATAALSQDQQKALNAHNEKRKAKGLNPLAWDNQLAKNAEAYAKHLAQIGKLQHSSGDQRPNQGENLAMASASSTPLIMSANMWLAEEKNYHGEPIGQGDFGSYGHYTQCMWKSTTKLGMGSAKDAKGGVYIVGRYSPPGNVTGQKPY
;
A
#
# COMPACT_ATOMS: atom_id res chain seq x y z
N MET A 1 -9.67 -4.08 34.01
CA MET A 1 -10.69 -3.54 33.10
C MET A 1 -10.08 -3.47 31.71
N VAL A 2 -10.75 -4.01 30.70
CA VAL A 2 -10.27 -3.96 29.32
C VAL A 2 -10.45 -2.54 28.75
N ILE A 3 -9.45 -2.05 28.03
CA ILE A 3 -9.44 -0.72 27.42
C ILE A 3 -9.84 -0.89 25.93
N LYS A 4 -11.01 -0.38 25.56
CA LYS A 4 -11.53 -0.51 24.18
C LYS A 4 -11.01 0.63 23.31
N LYS A 5 -9.94 0.36 22.54
CA LYS A 5 -9.33 1.33 21.62
C LYS A 5 -9.01 0.76 20.23
N ARG A 6 -9.11 -0.56 20.04
CA ARG A 6 -8.65 -1.20 18.80
C ARG A 6 -9.71 -1.16 17.72
N GLN A 7 -9.34 -0.65 16.55
CA GLN A 7 -10.17 -0.69 15.35
C GLN A 7 -9.88 -1.94 14.54
N ILE A 8 -10.91 -2.55 14.00
CA ILE A 8 -10.78 -3.56 12.95
C ILE A 8 -10.80 -2.83 11.62
N LEU A 9 -9.66 -2.79 10.95
CA LEU A 9 -9.54 -2.27 9.59
C LEU A 9 -9.94 -3.41 8.64
N TRP A 10 -11.25 -3.50 8.37
CA TRP A 10 -11.86 -4.59 7.60
C TRP A 10 -11.87 -4.25 6.13
N ASP A 11 -10.94 -4.83 5.36
CA ASP A 11 -10.87 -4.55 3.93
C ASP A 11 -12.19 -4.86 3.22
N TRP A 12 -12.61 -3.95 2.37
CA TRP A 12 -13.90 -4.06 1.66
C TRP A 12 -13.99 -5.30 0.76
N THR A 13 -12.86 -5.89 0.34
CA THR A 13 -12.84 -7.13 -0.44
C THR A 13 -13.26 -8.36 0.38
N ASN A 14 -13.34 -8.24 1.71
CA ASN A 14 -13.88 -9.29 2.58
C ASN A 14 -15.41 -9.35 2.53
N THR A 15 -16.08 -8.25 2.19
CA THR A 15 -17.53 -8.19 1.99
C THR A 15 -17.89 -8.75 0.62
N SER A 16 -18.95 -9.57 0.55
CA SER A 16 -19.45 -10.11 -0.70
C SER A 16 -20.08 -9.01 -1.56
N GLY A 17 -19.81 -9.04 -2.85
CA GLY A 17 -20.33 -8.07 -3.83
C GLY A 17 -20.22 -8.58 -5.26
N PRO A 18 -20.67 -7.79 -6.25
CA PRO A 18 -20.57 -8.18 -7.66
C PRO A 18 -19.14 -8.55 -8.07
N GLY A 19 -18.94 -9.79 -8.51
CA GLY A 19 -17.63 -10.30 -8.91
C GLY A 19 -16.64 -10.59 -7.76
N ASN A 20 -17.06 -10.40 -6.51
CA ASN A 20 -16.26 -10.70 -5.31
C ASN A 20 -17.09 -11.54 -4.33
N PRO A 21 -16.78 -12.83 -4.14
CA PRO A 21 -17.47 -13.65 -3.17
C PRO A 21 -17.23 -13.22 -1.72
N GLY A 22 -16.14 -12.46 -1.47
CA GLY A 22 -15.73 -12.06 -0.14
C GLY A 22 -15.44 -13.23 0.79
N VAL A 23 -15.36 -12.90 2.08
CA VAL A 23 -15.30 -13.86 3.19
C VAL A 23 -16.07 -13.30 4.40
N PRO A 24 -17.35 -12.92 4.22
CA PRO A 24 -18.09 -12.14 5.22
C PRO A 24 -18.19 -12.86 6.58
N ASP A 25 -18.30 -14.19 6.58
CA ASP A 25 -18.42 -14.99 7.82
C ASP A 25 -17.16 -14.91 8.69
N LYS A 26 -16.02 -14.53 8.13
CA LYS A 26 -14.76 -14.43 8.87
C LYS A 26 -14.75 -13.28 9.89
N ILE A 27 -15.63 -12.30 9.77
CA ILE A 27 -15.82 -11.27 10.81
C ILE A 27 -16.26 -11.88 12.16
N ASN A 28 -16.79 -13.11 12.15
CA ASN A 28 -17.15 -13.82 13.37
C ASN A 28 -15.94 -14.19 14.25
N GLN A 29 -14.71 -14.10 13.72
CA GLN A 29 -13.48 -14.27 14.50
C GLN A 29 -13.19 -13.06 15.40
N VAL A 30 -13.87 -11.93 15.18
CA VAL A 30 -13.72 -10.74 16.04
C VAL A 30 -14.62 -10.88 17.27
N PRO A 31 -14.07 -10.83 18.49
CA PRO A 31 -14.83 -10.90 19.73
C PRO A 31 -15.48 -9.53 20.03
N PHE A 32 -16.59 -9.21 19.39
CA PHE A 32 -17.30 -7.97 19.67
C PHE A 32 -18.01 -8.00 21.04
N GLY A 33 -17.89 -6.91 21.78
CA GLY A 33 -18.51 -6.79 23.11
C GLY A 33 -17.65 -7.29 24.26
N GLY A 34 -18.25 -7.44 25.48
CA GLY A 34 -17.60 -7.99 26.66
C GLY A 34 -16.20 -7.43 26.95
N ASP A 35 -15.29 -8.33 27.26
CA ASP A 35 -13.87 -8.04 27.58
C ASP A 35 -12.96 -7.93 26.34
N SER A 36 -13.52 -7.69 25.17
CA SER A 36 -12.73 -7.46 23.95
C SER A 36 -12.11 -6.04 23.95
N PRO A 37 -10.86 -5.89 23.53
CA PRO A 37 -10.24 -4.57 23.30
C PRO A 37 -10.76 -3.85 22.05
N VAL A 38 -11.59 -4.51 21.23
CA VAL A 38 -12.13 -3.96 19.99
C VAL A 38 -13.17 -2.89 20.28
N ALA A 39 -12.96 -1.70 19.71
CA ALA A 39 -13.81 -0.52 19.87
C ALA A 39 -14.73 -0.30 18.67
N SER A 40 -14.23 -0.49 17.46
CA SER A 40 -14.94 -0.13 16.23
C SER A 40 -14.41 -0.87 15.01
N VAL A 41 -15.12 -0.69 13.88
CA VAL A 41 -14.76 -1.23 12.55
C VAL A 41 -14.65 -0.06 11.56
N VAL A 42 -13.68 -0.14 10.65
CA VAL A 42 -13.45 0.78 9.53
C VAL A 42 -13.24 -0.06 8.26
N ASN A 43 -13.74 0.41 7.13
CA ASN A 43 -13.51 -0.22 5.81
C ASN A 43 -13.16 0.80 4.71
N TRP A 44 -12.74 1.99 5.08
CA TRP A 44 -12.46 3.13 4.18
C TRP A 44 -13.61 3.58 3.28
N ASN A 45 -14.86 3.16 3.60
CA ASN A 45 -16.03 3.49 2.82
C ASN A 45 -17.09 4.24 3.63
N THR A 46 -18.09 4.76 2.93
CA THR A 46 -19.24 5.43 3.53
C THR A 46 -20.26 4.44 4.07
N TRP A 47 -20.28 3.21 3.57
CA TRP A 47 -21.24 2.16 3.87
C TRP A 47 -20.68 1.14 4.88
N VAL A 48 -21.60 0.61 5.68
CA VAL A 48 -21.33 -0.39 6.72
C VAL A 48 -21.24 -1.77 6.10
N PRO A 49 -20.22 -2.60 6.43
CA PRO A 49 -20.20 -4.01 6.03
C PRO A 49 -21.48 -4.71 6.53
N PRO A 50 -22.30 -5.34 5.65
CA PRO A 50 -23.52 -6.03 6.09
C PRO A 50 -23.25 -7.14 7.13
N GLU A 51 -22.11 -7.80 7.05
CA GLU A 51 -21.66 -8.84 7.99
C GLU A 51 -21.41 -8.33 9.40
N LEU A 52 -21.19 -7.02 9.59
CA LEU A 52 -21.04 -6.44 10.91
C LEU A 52 -22.29 -6.53 11.77
N LYS A 53 -23.51 -6.45 11.15
CA LYS A 53 -24.81 -6.64 11.79
C LYS A 53 -24.98 -5.86 13.12
N ASP A 54 -24.48 -4.63 13.14
CA ASP A 54 -24.50 -3.74 14.33
C ASP A 54 -23.79 -4.26 15.59
N ARG A 55 -22.93 -5.27 15.46
CA ARG A 55 -22.20 -5.86 16.59
C ARG A 55 -21.16 -4.95 17.22
N ALA A 56 -20.69 -3.93 16.46
CA ALA A 56 -19.76 -2.92 16.96
C ALA A 56 -20.05 -1.57 16.31
N PRO A 57 -19.60 -0.45 16.93
CA PRO A 57 -19.59 0.84 16.27
C PRO A 57 -18.80 0.78 14.94
N PHE A 58 -19.33 1.44 13.93
CA PHE A 58 -18.64 1.62 12.64
C PHE A 58 -18.19 3.08 12.51
N ARG A 59 -17.08 3.32 11.78
CA ARG A 59 -16.55 4.66 11.48
C ARG A 59 -16.62 4.88 9.98
N PRO A 60 -17.77 5.37 9.44
CA PRO A 60 -17.87 5.70 8.02
C PRO A 60 -16.86 6.79 7.65
N MET A 61 -16.32 6.70 6.44
CA MET A 61 -15.25 7.58 5.96
C MET A 61 -15.66 8.28 4.66
N VAL A 62 -15.50 9.59 4.61
CA VAL A 62 -15.48 10.38 3.38
C VAL A 62 -14.06 10.27 2.82
N ARG A 63 -13.77 9.18 2.09
CA ARG A 63 -12.40 8.78 1.73
C ARG A 63 -11.72 9.72 0.73
N VAL A 64 -12.44 10.06 -0.33
CA VAL A 64 -11.95 10.83 -1.50
C VAL A 64 -13.01 11.85 -1.93
N LEU A 65 -12.69 12.71 -2.91
CA LEU A 65 -13.64 13.71 -3.44
C LEU A 65 -14.96 13.10 -3.92
N ASP A 66 -14.94 11.93 -4.52
CA ASP A 66 -16.17 11.29 -5.00
C ASP A 66 -17.09 10.87 -3.86
N SER A 67 -16.55 10.56 -2.67
CA SER A 67 -17.34 10.28 -1.47
C SER A 67 -18.13 11.50 -0.95
N THR A 68 -17.88 12.69 -1.50
CA THR A 68 -18.61 13.92 -1.17
C THR A 68 -19.84 14.16 -2.06
N LYS A 69 -20.21 13.19 -2.89
CA LYS A 69 -21.26 13.31 -3.93
C LYS A 69 -22.21 12.11 -3.92
N GLY A 70 -23.35 12.29 -4.55
CA GLY A 70 -24.29 11.22 -4.87
C GLY A 70 -24.66 10.35 -3.67
N ASN A 71 -24.75 9.04 -3.89
CA ASN A 71 -25.18 8.06 -2.90
C ASN A 71 -24.22 7.95 -1.71
N ASP A 72 -22.91 8.11 -1.93
CA ASP A 72 -21.92 8.07 -0.87
C ASP A 72 -22.13 9.21 0.13
N TRP A 73 -22.33 10.42 -0.38
CA TRP A 73 -22.63 11.56 0.49
C TRP A 73 -23.98 11.42 1.19
N ALA A 74 -24.99 10.93 0.52
CA ALA A 74 -26.30 10.64 1.12
C ALA A 74 -26.16 9.60 2.26
N THR A 75 -25.34 8.57 2.10
CA THR A 75 -25.05 7.56 3.11
C THR A 75 -24.37 8.20 4.35
N ILE A 76 -23.41 9.09 4.15
CA ILE A 76 -22.76 9.84 5.24
C ILE A 76 -23.78 10.71 5.98
N GLN A 77 -24.62 11.46 5.24
CA GLN A 77 -25.63 12.34 5.84
C GLN A 77 -26.68 11.57 6.68
N ASN A 78 -27.01 10.36 6.27
CA ASN A 78 -27.99 9.51 6.95
C ASN A 78 -27.36 8.50 7.91
N SER A 79 -26.05 8.54 8.08
CA SER A 79 -25.34 7.62 8.99
C SER A 79 -25.86 7.78 10.43
N LYS A 80 -26.20 6.64 11.07
CA LYS A 80 -26.53 6.59 12.50
C LYS A 80 -25.31 6.69 13.41
N TYR A 81 -24.11 6.46 12.89
CA TYR A 81 -22.86 6.42 13.66
C TYR A 81 -22.42 7.83 14.08
N PRO A 82 -21.95 7.98 15.33
CA PRO A 82 -21.64 9.30 15.88
C PRO A 82 -20.32 9.90 15.38
N ILE A 83 -19.41 9.10 14.85
CA ILE A 83 -18.09 9.54 14.38
C ILE A 83 -17.97 9.31 12.89
N ILE A 84 -17.58 10.35 12.14
CA ILE A 84 -17.34 10.32 10.71
C ILE A 84 -15.88 10.67 10.48
N LEU A 85 -15.15 9.81 9.73
CA LEU A 85 -13.78 10.06 9.31
C LEU A 85 -13.76 10.88 8.01
N PHE A 86 -12.70 11.65 7.84
CA PHE A 86 -12.51 12.48 6.65
C PHE A 86 -11.32 11.96 5.84
N PHE A 87 -11.00 12.56 4.74
CA PHE A 87 -10.11 12.12 3.68
C PHE A 87 -8.96 11.19 4.10
N ASN A 88 -8.75 10.15 3.30
CA ASN A 88 -7.64 9.21 3.41
C ASN A 88 -6.51 9.66 2.48
N GLU A 89 -5.37 9.99 3.05
CA GLU A 89 -4.15 10.41 2.34
C GLU A 89 -4.43 11.37 1.16
N PRO A 90 -5.07 12.52 1.46
CA PRO A 90 -5.49 13.46 0.42
C PRO A 90 -4.32 14.02 -0.38
N GLU A 91 -3.13 14.14 0.22
CA GLU A 91 -1.90 14.58 -0.44
C GLU A 91 -1.45 13.63 -1.55
N ARG A 92 -1.77 12.33 -1.42
CA ARG A 92 -1.48 11.32 -2.44
C ARG A 92 -2.55 11.24 -3.51
N SER A 93 -3.74 11.74 -3.20
CA SER A 93 -4.90 11.78 -4.11
C SER A 93 -5.05 13.11 -4.84
N GLY A 94 -4.07 14.01 -4.72
CA GLY A 94 -4.08 15.31 -5.38
C GLY A 94 -5.11 16.30 -4.82
N ILE A 95 -5.62 16.09 -3.61
CA ILE A 95 -6.54 16.99 -2.93
C ILE A 95 -5.72 18.02 -2.15
N SER A 96 -5.88 19.31 -2.46
CA SER A 96 -5.17 20.37 -1.73
C SER A 96 -5.81 20.62 -0.35
N PRO A 97 -5.04 21.20 0.62
CA PRO A 97 -5.58 21.61 1.90
C PRO A 97 -6.72 22.63 1.78
N GLU A 98 -6.68 23.49 0.77
CA GLU A 98 -7.71 24.49 0.48
C GLU A 98 -9.00 23.83 -0.01
N GLN A 99 -8.91 22.84 -0.91
CA GLN A 99 -10.07 22.05 -1.34
C GLN A 99 -10.70 21.27 -0.16
N ALA A 100 -9.86 20.67 0.67
CA ALA A 100 -10.32 19.98 1.86
C ALA A 100 -11.01 20.91 2.86
N ARG A 101 -10.48 22.14 3.08
CA ARG A 101 -11.12 23.20 3.88
C ARG A 101 -12.49 23.56 3.34
N ASP A 102 -12.63 23.76 2.02
CA ASP A 102 -13.90 24.15 1.42
C ASP A 102 -14.97 23.08 1.63
N ILE A 103 -14.59 21.80 1.50
CA ILE A 103 -15.48 20.66 1.79
C ILE A 103 -15.75 20.55 3.30
N TRP A 104 -14.74 20.81 4.13
CA TRP A 104 -14.91 20.85 5.59
C TRP A 104 -16.03 21.79 6.01
N TYR A 105 -15.97 23.03 5.58
CA TYR A 105 -16.98 24.04 5.92
C TYR A 105 -18.33 23.80 5.26
N LYS A 106 -18.33 23.36 4.01
CA LYS A 106 -19.56 23.16 3.22
C LYS A 106 -20.30 21.89 3.59
N GLN A 107 -19.60 20.82 3.96
CA GLN A 107 -20.21 19.50 4.11
C GLN A 107 -19.94 18.87 5.48
N MET A 108 -18.69 18.76 5.92
CA MET A 108 -18.36 18.06 7.15
C MET A 108 -18.84 18.80 8.40
N LEU A 109 -18.49 20.06 8.55
CA LEU A 109 -18.85 20.86 9.73
C LEU A 109 -20.38 20.96 9.94
N PRO A 110 -21.23 21.08 8.93
CA PRO A 110 -22.67 20.96 9.09
C PRO A 110 -23.13 19.67 9.77
N LEU A 111 -22.48 18.52 9.53
CA LEU A 111 -22.82 17.27 10.22
C LEU A 111 -22.61 17.38 11.75
N ARG A 112 -21.58 18.09 12.21
CA ARG A 112 -21.38 18.40 13.62
C ARG A 112 -22.48 19.31 14.14
N LYS A 113 -22.74 20.43 13.46
CA LYS A 113 -23.64 21.48 13.90
C LYS A 113 -25.13 21.05 13.92
N THR A 114 -25.54 20.25 12.92
CA THR A 114 -26.97 19.90 12.75
C THR A 114 -27.32 18.48 13.20
N LYS A 115 -26.33 17.58 13.28
CA LYS A 115 -26.56 16.15 13.59
C LYS A 115 -25.72 15.65 14.78
N GLY A 116 -24.99 16.52 15.44
CA GLY A 116 -24.15 16.18 16.62
C GLY A 116 -23.04 15.18 16.34
N LYS A 117 -22.58 15.07 15.07
CA LYS A 117 -21.49 14.16 14.71
C LYS A 117 -20.16 14.68 15.25
N LYS A 118 -19.27 13.76 15.62
CA LYS A 118 -17.86 14.04 15.84
C LYS A 118 -17.08 13.72 14.57
N LEU A 119 -16.07 14.53 14.26
CA LEU A 119 -15.39 14.50 12.99
C LEU A 119 -13.89 14.22 13.17
N GLY A 120 -13.37 13.23 12.45
CA GLY A 120 -11.93 13.03 12.29
C GLY A 120 -11.33 14.07 11.33
N SER A 121 -10.06 14.43 11.54
CA SER A 121 -9.29 15.15 10.54
C SER A 121 -9.07 14.28 9.30
N PRO A 122 -8.62 14.84 8.16
CA PRO A 122 -7.93 14.04 7.16
C PRO A 122 -6.79 13.25 7.82
N ALA A 123 -6.59 12.00 7.40
CA ALA A 123 -5.47 11.18 7.81
C ALA A 123 -4.43 11.20 6.68
N VAL A 124 -3.24 11.73 6.96
CA VAL A 124 -2.16 11.88 5.98
C VAL A 124 -1.07 10.83 6.19
N ALA A 125 -0.28 10.55 5.16
CA ALA A 125 0.97 9.80 5.30
C ALA A 125 1.94 10.53 6.24
N SER A 126 2.80 9.78 6.92
CA SER A 126 3.71 10.33 7.93
C SER A 126 4.93 11.07 7.38
N ASP A 127 5.13 11.09 6.06
CA ASP A 127 6.24 11.79 5.42
C ASP A 127 6.12 13.32 5.51
N GLU A 128 7.17 14.02 5.11
CA GLU A 128 7.23 15.48 5.19
C GLU A 128 6.09 16.17 4.42
N ASN A 129 5.70 15.61 3.25
CA ASN A 129 4.61 16.15 2.45
C ASN A 129 3.26 16.03 3.19
N GLY A 130 2.96 14.85 3.75
CA GLY A 130 1.76 14.64 4.54
C GLY A 130 1.72 15.54 5.78
N GLN A 131 2.84 15.68 6.50
CA GLN A 131 2.91 16.55 7.67
C GLN A 131 2.65 18.03 7.32
N LYS A 132 3.26 18.55 6.26
CA LYS A 132 3.00 19.92 5.77
C LYS A 132 1.55 20.11 5.33
N TRP A 133 1.00 19.08 4.69
CA TRP A 133 -0.39 19.12 4.23
C TRP A 133 -1.38 19.26 5.41
N ILE A 134 -1.24 18.41 6.44
CA ILE A 134 -2.16 18.44 7.59
C ILE A 134 -1.98 19.73 8.41
N GLU A 135 -0.75 20.22 8.59
CA GLU A 135 -0.49 21.49 9.25
C GLU A 135 -1.19 22.66 8.55
N LYS A 136 -1.11 22.68 7.22
CA LYS A 136 -1.81 23.68 6.42
C LYS A 136 -3.31 23.57 6.55
N PHE A 137 -3.88 22.37 6.42
CA PHE A 137 -5.32 22.14 6.61
C PHE A 137 -5.79 22.62 7.99
N MET A 138 -5.11 22.18 9.04
CA MET A 138 -5.47 22.54 10.43
C MET A 138 -5.38 24.06 10.68
N SER A 139 -4.44 24.74 10.05
CA SER A 139 -4.35 26.21 10.11
C SER A 139 -5.54 26.88 9.42
N LEU A 140 -5.99 26.31 8.28
CA LEU A 140 -7.14 26.84 7.51
C LEU A 140 -8.49 26.62 8.21
N VAL A 141 -8.59 25.65 9.11
CA VAL A 141 -9.82 25.33 9.87
C VAL A 141 -9.66 25.61 11.39
N SER A 142 -8.73 26.47 11.77
CA SER A 142 -8.34 26.69 13.16
C SER A 142 -9.47 27.18 14.08
N SER A 143 -10.51 27.83 13.54
CA SER A 143 -11.72 28.20 14.29
C SER A 143 -12.69 27.04 14.55
N ASP A 144 -12.62 25.98 13.75
CA ASP A 144 -13.54 24.83 13.78
C ASP A 144 -12.76 23.52 13.60
N LEU A 145 -11.74 23.29 14.43
CA LEU A 145 -10.88 22.12 14.38
C LEU A 145 -11.68 20.80 14.42
N PRO A 146 -11.17 19.71 13.84
CA PRO A 146 -11.71 18.36 14.02
C PRO A 146 -11.82 17.96 15.49
N ASP A 147 -12.65 16.97 15.79
CA ASP A 147 -12.72 16.39 17.15
C ASP A 147 -11.58 15.40 17.42
N PHE A 148 -11.05 14.81 16.34
CA PHE A 148 -9.96 13.86 16.41
C PHE A 148 -8.86 14.21 15.39
N LEU A 149 -7.61 14.09 15.81
CA LEU A 149 -6.46 14.09 14.91
C LEU A 149 -6.25 12.66 14.41
N CYS A 150 -6.46 12.42 13.11
CA CYS A 150 -6.26 11.12 12.49
C CYS A 150 -4.85 11.01 11.90
N LEU A 151 -4.14 9.90 12.15
CA LEU A 151 -2.74 9.69 11.78
C LEU A 151 -2.54 8.33 11.11
N HIS A 152 -1.63 8.28 10.13
CA HIS A 152 -1.06 7.04 9.59
C HIS A 152 0.43 6.97 9.91
N TYR A 153 0.94 5.77 10.17
CA TYR A 153 2.36 5.57 10.35
C TYR A 153 2.83 4.16 9.99
N TYR A 154 3.86 4.09 9.17
CA TYR A 154 4.48 2.84 8.74
C TYR A 154 5.99 2.92 8.94
N SER A 155 6.57 2.02 9.72
CA SER A 155 8.01 1.98 10.04
C SER A 155 8.41 0.59 10.52
N ASN A 156 9.71 0.33 10.59
CA ASN A 156 10.26 -0.84 11.26
C ASN A 156 10.59 -0.58 12.74
N SER A 157 10.41 0.64 13.24
CA SER A 157 10.71 1.06 14.61
C SER A 157 9.48 1.54 15.37
N ALA A 158 9.10 0.81 16.42
CA ALA A 158 8.02 1.23 17.31
C ALA A 158 8.36 2.53 18.08
N ASP A 159 9.64 2.79 18.37
CA ASP A 159 10.07 4.02 19.05
C ASP A 159 9.89 5.25 18.15
N GLU A 160 10.20 5.12 16.86
CA GLU A 160 9.92 6.19 15.90
C GLU A 160 8.42 6.44 15.74
N ALA A 161 7.60 5.38 15.70
CA ALA A 161 6.16 5.48 15.66
C ALA A 161 5.62 6.24 16.89
N ILE A 162 6.07 5.88 18.09
CA ILE A 162 5.74 6.55 19.34
C ILE A 162 6.11 8.04 19.26
N LYS A 163 7.35 8.34 18.90
CA LYS A 163 7.85 9.72 18.78
C LYS A 163 7.04 10.55 17.78
N TYR A 164 6.69 9.97 16.64
CA TYR A 164 5.86 10.64 15.65
C TYR A 164 4.47 10.97 16.20
N ILE A 165 3.79 9.99 16.82
CA ILE A 165 2.44 10.18 17.37
C ILE A 165 2.48 11.24 18.51
N GLU A 166 3.47 11.20 19.39
CA GLU A 166 3.65 12.20 20.46
C GLU A 166 3.90 13.60 19.87
N ASN A 167 4.79 13.71 18.88
CA ASN A 167 5.07 14.98 18.22
C ASN A 167 3.83 15.58 17.54
N MET A 168 3.03 14.74 16.86
CA MET A 168 1.80 15.20 16.21
C MET A 168 0.74 15.61 17.25
N HIS A 169 0.56 14.84 18.33
CA HIS A 169 -0.33 15.23 19.42
C HIS A 169 0.08 16.56 20.08
N ASN A 170 1.38 16.78 20.28
CA ASN A 170 1.89 18.00 20.91
C ASN A 170 1.60 19.26 20.09
N LYS A 171 1.40 19.16 18.77
CA LYS A 171 0.97 20.29 17.92
C LYS A 171 -0.49 20.70 18.20
N TRP A 172 -1.35 19.73 18.57
CA TRP A 172 -2.76 19.93 18.88
C TRP A 172 -3.18 19.20 20.18
N PRO A 173 -2.66 19.59 21.34
CA PRO A 173 -2.76 18.80 22.57
C PRO A 173 -4.19 18.69 23.14
N LYS A 174 -5.12 19.49 22.62
CA LYS A 174 -6.54 19.41 23.00
C LYS A 174 -7.31 18.34 22.22
N LEU A 175 -6.74 17.84 21.13
CA LEU A 175 -7.40 16.83 20.30
C LEU A 175 -7.04 15.42 20.78
N LYS A 176 -8.02 14.54 20.82
CA LYS A 176 -7.75 13.10 20.92
C LYS A 176 -7.19 12.61 19.57
N VAL A 177 -6.32 11.62 19.64
CA VAL A 177 -5.68 11.02 18.46
C VAL A 177 -6.39 9.73 18.08
N MET A 178 -6.65 9.55 16.78
CA MET A 178 -7.02 8.28 16.17
C MET A 178 -5.89 7.86 15.23
N VAL A 179 -5.21 6.75 15.53
CA VAL A 179 -4.21 6.20 14.61
C VAL A 179 -4.94 5.24 13.67
N THR A 180 -5.43 5.78 12.55
CA THR A 180 -6.33 5.08 11.64
C THR A 180 -5.64 4.04 10.75
N GLU A 181 -4.31 4.09 10.67
CA GLU A 181 -3.49 3.04 10.07
C GLU A 181 -2.10 3.02 10.71
N ILE A 182 -1.65 1.84 11.14
CA ILE A 182 -0.27 1.62 11.59
C ILE A 182 0.15 0.18 11.32
N ALA A 183 1.35 0.01 10.79
CA ALA A 183 1.95 -1.31 10.64
C ALA A 183 3.49 -1.27 10.66
N CYS A 184 4.08 -2.41 11.02
CA CYS A 184 5.51 -2.65 10.83
C CYS A 184 5.81 -2.98 9.36
N THR A 185 6.84 -2.35 8.80
CA THR A 185 7.28 -2.57 7.42
C THR A 185 8.39 -3.62 7.30
N ASP A 186 8.90 -4.14 8.42
CA ASP A 186 9.93 -5.17 8.42
C ASP A 186 9.40 -6.50 7.87
N ARG A 187 10.22 -7.24 7.15
CA ARG A 187 9.87 -8.54 6.58
C ARG A 187 10.11 -9.70 7.56
N ASN A 188 10.82 -9.45 8.64
CA ASN A 188 11.06 -10.43 9.71
C ASN A 188 9.89 -10.46 10.68
N TYR A 189 9.25 -11.62 10.84
CA TYR A 189 8.10 -11.78 11.72
C TYR A 189 8.37 -11.42 13.19
N GLN A 190 9.56 -11.72 13.70
CA GLN A 190 9.94 -11.38 15.08
C GLN A 190 10.03 -9.85 15.28
N ALA A 191 10.59 -9.14 14.29
CA ALA A 191 10.62 -7.68 14.29
C ALA A 191 9.20 -7.08 14.24
N VAL A 192 8.34 -7.61 13.34
CA VAL A 192 6.91 -7.24 13.27
C VAL A 192 6.20 -7.47 14.59
N LEU A 193 6.40 -8.63 15.20
CA LEU A 193 5.77 -9.00 16.46
C LEU A 193 6.24 -8.07 17.60
N GLY A 194 7.54 -7.82 17.70
CA GLY A 194 8.12 -6.88 18.68
C GLY A 194 7.57 -5.47 18.52
N PHE A 195 7.54 -4.96 17.30
CA PHE A 195 6.93 -3.67 16.96
C PHE A 195 5.47 -3.62 17.40
N THR A 196 4.67 -4.61 16.96
CA THR A 196 3.21 -4.62 17.18
C THR A 196 2.86 -4.70 18.66
N VAL A 197 3.52 -5.59 19.40
CA VAL A 197 3.30 -5.70 20.87
C VAL A 197 3.65 -4.40 21.59
N LYS A 198 4.79 -3.80 21.25
CA LYS A 198 5.25 -2.55 21.87
C LYS A 198 4.29 -1.39 21.59
N ILE A 199 3.94 -1.19 20.31
CA ILE A 199 3.12 -0.03 19.92
C ILE A 199 1.67 -0.15 20.42
N CYS A 200 1.06 -1.34 20.35
CA CYS A 200 -0.30 -1.55 20.85
C CYS A 200 -0.37 -1.34 22.36
N ASN A 201 0.55 -1.94 23.12
CA ASN A 201 0.57 -1.77 24.57
C ASN A 201 0.80 -0.31 24.97
N TRP A 202 1.66 0.41 24.24
CA TRP A 202 1.86 1.84 24.50
C TRP A 202 0.59 2.65 24.18
N MET A 203 -0.05 2.45 23.03
CA MET A 203 -1.29 3.15 22.68
C MET A 203 -2.44 2.84 23.63
N ASP A 204 -2.54 1.62 24.13
CA ASP A 204 -3.55 1.23 25.11
C ASP A 204 -3.45 2.07 26.41
N THR A 205 -2.23 2.48 26.81
CA THR A 205 -1.99 3.24 28.05
C THR A 205 -2.18 4.75 27.94
N LYS A 206 -2.23 5.31 26.72
CA LYS A 206 -2.25 6.78 26.52
C LYS A 206 -3.67 7.33 26.49
N ASP A 207 -4.02 8.19 27.42
CA ASP A 207 -5.38 8.76 27.54
C ASP A 207 -5.80 9.60 26.34
N TYR A 208 -4.84 10.21 25.63
CA TYR A 208 -5.13 11.00 24.43
C TYR A 208 -5.34 10.14 23.19
N ILE A 209 -4.94 8.86 23.19
CA ILE A 209 -5.29 7.93 22.11
C ILE A 209 -6.74 7.49 22.29
N PHE A 210 -7.60 7.86 21.34
CA PHE A 210 -9.01 7.48 21.34
C PHE A 210 -9.21 6.08 20.76
N GLU A 211 -8.75 5.85 19.53
CA GLU A 211 -8.79 4.56 18.86
C GLU A 211 -7.56 4.40 17.94
N TYR A 212 -7.22 3.16 17.61
CA TYR A 212 -6.16 2.85 16.64
C TYR A 212 -6.43 1.54 15.89
N GLY A 213 -5.94 1.42 14.65
CA GLY A 213 -6.08 0.24 13.82
C GLY A 213 -4.76 -0.22 13.24
N LEU A 214 -4.45 -1.52 13.43
CA LEU A 214 -3.36 -2.17 12.71
C LEU A 214 -3.80 -2.41 11.26
N PHE A 215 -2.93 -2.07 10.31
CA PHE A 215 -3.18 -2.29 8.88
C PHE A 215 -2.73 -3.70 8.49
N ASP A 216 -3.57 -4.64 7.98
CA ASP A 216 -5.02 -4.61 8.08
C ASP A 216 -5.58 -6.05 8.03
N PHE A 217 -6.90 -6.20 8.16
CA PHE A 217 -7.61 -7.47 7.94
C PHE A 217 -7.99 -7.60 6.47
N GLN A 218 -7.01 -7.93 5.62
CA GLN A 218 -7.18 -8.24 4.21
C GLN A 218 -6.53 -9.57 3.85
N ARG A 219 -7.09 -10.26 2.85
CA ARG A 219 -6.63 -11.58 2.41
C ARG A 219 -5.34 -11.56 1.60
N LYS A 220 -5.01 -10.43 1.01
CA LYS A 220 -3.80 -10.23 0.20
C LYS A 220 -3.19 -8.89 0.51
N VAL A 221 -1.88 -8.83 0.65
CA VAL A 221 -1.16 -7.56 0.70
C VAL A 221 -1.39 -6.81 -0.61
N ALA A 222 -1.91 -5.58 -0.52
CA ALA A 222 -2.32 -4.80 -1.69
C ALA A 222 -1.13 -4.32 -2.52
N ASP A 223 0.01 -4.06 -1.88
CA ASP A 223 1.22 -3.54 -2.49
C ASP A 223 2.50 -4.15 -1.89
N GLY A 224 3.65 -3.78 -2.42
CA GLY A 224 4.95 -4.22 -1.91
C GLY A 224 5.43 -3.46 -0.66
N PHE A 225 4.70 -2.44 -0.22
CA PHE A 225 5.06 -1.59 0.92
C PHE A 225 4.70 -2.26 2.26
N VAL A 226 3.49 -2.80 2.37
CA VAL A 226 3.03 -3.50 3.57
C VAL A 226 3.72 -4.85 3.69
N SER A 227 4.22 -5.17 4.89
CA SER A 227 4.90 -6.44 5.14
C SER A 227 3.91 -7.61 5.14
N PRO A 228 4.15 -8.68 4.36
CA PRO A 228 3.38 -9.92 4.49
C PRO A 228 3.42 -10.50 5.90
N ALA A 229 4.52 -10.29 6.65
CA ALA A 229 4.64 -10.71 8.04
C ALA A 229 3.73 -9.93 9.00
N ALA A 230 3.25 -8.76 8.61
CA ALA A 230 2.34 -7.92 9.40
C ALA A 230 0.86 -8.20 9.12
N GLN A 231 0.52 -9.10 8.19
CA GLN A 231 -0.86 -9.42 7.87
C GLN A 231 -1.61 -9.98 9.10
N LEU A 232 -2.83 -9.49 9.29
CA LEU A 232 -3.74 -9.94 10.36
C LEU A 232 -4.68 -11.06 9.91
N MET A 233 -4.77 -11.29 8.59
CA MET A 233 -5.63 -12.27 7.94
C MET A 233 -4.86 -13.02 6.85
N ASP A 234 -5.07 -14.33 6.72
CA ASP A 234 -4.52 -15.15 5.65
C ASP A 234 -5.35 -15.08 4.35
N ALA A 235 -4.88 -15.71 3.28
CA ALA A 235 -5.56 -15.72 1.99
C ALA A 235 -6.96 -16.38 2.03
N ASN A 236 -7.22 -17.23 3.01
CA ASN A 236 -8.50 -17.91 3.23
C ASN A 236 -9.44 -17.11 4.17
N GLY A 237 -8.99 -15.96 4.65
CA GLY A 237 -9.74 -15.11 5.57
C GLY A 237 -9.65 -15.53 7.04
N ASN A 238 -8.80 -16.46 7.41
CA ASN A 238 -8.58 -16.78 8.82
C ASN A 238 -7.61 -15.79 9.44
N PHE A 239 -7.82 -15.47 10.71
CA PHE A 239 -6.91 -14.57 11.40
C PHE A 239 -5.57 -15.26 11.64
N THR A 240 -4.49 -14.57 11.30
CA THR A 240 -3.13 -14.96 11.66
C THR A 240 -2.96 -14.96 13.17
N GLU A 241 -1.86 -15.53 13.69
CA GLU A 241 -1.56 -15.43 15.13
C GLU A 241 -1.45 -13.97 15.58
N LEU A 242 -0.89 -13.08 14.75
CA LEU A 242 -0.85 -11.63 15.04
C LEU A 242 -2.25 -11.02 15.10
N GLY A 243 -3.13 -11.41 14.16
CA GLY A 243 -4.54 -10.97 14.14
C GLY A 243 -5.30 -11.45 15.39
N LYS A 244 -5.14 -12.73 15.79
CA LYS A 244 -5.72 -13.27 17.01
C LYS A 244 -5.21 -12.56 18.26
N MET A 245 -3.90 -12.33 18.37
CA MET A 245 -3.32 -11.57 19.48
C MET A 245 -3.93 -10.15 19.56
N TYR A 246 -4.06 -9.48 18.41
CA TYR A 246 -4.61 -8.13 18.35
C TYR A 246 -6.05 -8.05 18.85
N VAL A 247 -6.90 -9.00 18.50
CA VAL A 247 -8.32 -8.96 18.89
C VAL A 247 -8.63 -9.55 20.26
N HIS A 248 -7.72 -10.38 20.83
CA HIS A 248 -7.99 -11.11 22.08
C HIS A 248 -7.10 -10.69 23.27
N GLN A 249 -5.88 -10.19 23.01
CA GLN A 249 -4.92 -10.00 24.11
C GLN A 249 -4.78 -8.51 24.49
N GLN A 250 -4.97 -8.19 25.77
CA GLN A 250 -4.65 -6.88 26.33
C GLN A 250 -4.19 -7.02 27.80
N PRO A 251 -2.93 -6.65 28.12
CA PRO A 251 -1.90 -6.26 27.16
C PRO A 251 -1.48 -7.43 26.23
N MET A 252 -0.99 -7.10 25.04
CA MET A 252 -0.39 -8.09 24.17
C MET A 252 0.90 -8.63 24.78
N LYS A 253 1.14 -9.94 24.64
CA LYS A 253 2.33 -10.60 25.17
C LYS A 253 3.10 -11.26 24.04
N LEU A 254 4.42 -11.12 24.08
CA LEU A 254 5.27 -11.88 23.14
C LEU A 254 5.08 -13.39 23.38
N PRO A 255 4.80 -14.16 22.34
CA PRO A 255 4.77 -15.63 22.47
C PRO A 255 6.12 -16.17 22.91
N GLY A 256 6.12 -17.34 23.56
CA GLY A 256 7.37 -18.02 23.89
C GLY A 256 8.19 -18.41 22.65
N LYS A 257 9.51 -18.55 22.80
CA LYS A 257 10.43 -18.83 21.68
C LYS A 257 10.00 -19.99 20.78
N ALA A 258 9.48 -21.09 21.35
CA ALA A 258 8.99 -22.24 20.60
C ALA A 258 7.76 -21.90 19.74
N ALA A 259 6.82 -21.10 20.25
CA ALA A 259 5.65 -20.67 19.50
C ALA A 259 6.03 -19.68 18.38
N ILE A 260 7.02 -18.80 18.63
CA ILE A 260 7.56 -17.90 17.59
C ILE A 260 8.23 -18.70 16.48
N ALA A 261 9.00 -19.74 16.80
CA ALA A 261 9.63 -20.61 15.81
C ALA A 261 8.60 -21.36 14.96
N ALA A 262 7.56 -21.92 15.58
CA ALA A 262 6.48 -22.61 14.86
C ALA A 262 5.69 -21.68 13.92
N VAL A 263 5.43 -20.43 14.34
CA VAL A 263 4.76 -19.44 13.48
C VAL A 263 5.71 -18.93 12.39
N ALA A 264 7.01 -18.77 12.69
CA ALA A 264 8.00 -18.42 11.68
C ALA A 264 8.12 -19.53 10.62
N GLU A 265 8.10 -20.80 11.02
CA GLU A 265 8.08 -21.94 10.09
C GLU A 265 6.78 -22.00 9.28
N SER A 266 5.61 -21.79 9.89
CA SER A 266 4.33 -21.73 9.17
C SER A 266 4.23 -20.51 8.24
N ASN A 267 4.79 -19.36 8.64
CA ASN A 267 4.87 -18.18 7.77
C ASN A 267 5.92 -18.36 6.68
N VAL A 268 7.04 -19.05 6.94
CA VAL A 268 8.01 -19.43 5.89
C VAL A 268 7.38 -20.40 4.91
N LEU A 269 6.55 -21.36 5.38
CA LEU A 269 5.77 -22.24 4.52
C LEU A 269 4.67 -21.48 3.76
N ALA A 270 3.94 -20.57 4.40
CA ALA A 270 2.93 -19.72 3.76
C ALA A 270 3.55 -18.69 2.80
N VAL A 271 4.70 -18.11 3.14
CA VAL A 271 5.50 -17.26 2.24
C VAL A 271 6.18 -18.10 1.16
N ALA A 272 6.58 -19.32 1.45
CA ALA A 272 7.08 -20.27 0.44
C ALA A 272 5.94 -20.80 -0.44
N GLU A 273 4.73 -21.01 0.07
CA GLU A 273 3.54 -21.32 -0.73
C GLU A 273 3.05 -20.09 -1.52
N LEU A 274 3.07 -18.88 -0.96
CA LEU A 274 2.86 -17.62 -1.68
C LEU A 274 4.00 -17.32 -2.68
N SER A 275 5.24 -17.70 -2.36
CA SER A 275 6.36 -17.61 -3.30
C SER A 275 6.40 -18.80 -4.27
N ALA A 276 5.85 -19.96 -3.91
CA ALA A 276 5.64 -21.07 -4.85
C ALA A 276 4.46 -20.83 -5.79
N THR A 277 3.45 -20.05 -5.39
CA THR A 277 2.42 -19.50 -6.30
C THR A 277 2.89 -18.22 -6.99
N ALA A 278 4.00 -17.62 -6.57
CA ALA A 278 4.72 -16.51 -7.19
C ALA A 278 6.12 -16.93 -7.66
N ALA A 279 6.40 -18.22 -7.84
CA ALA A 279 7.56 -18.65 -8.59
C ALA A 279 7.49 -17.98 -9.97
N LEU A 280 8.56 -17.28 -10.33
CA LEU A 280 8.66 -16.66 -11.64
C LEU A 280 8.35 -17.73 -12.70
N SER A 281 7.54 -17.40 -13.69
CA SER A 281 7.40 -18.28 -14.86
C SER A 281 8.80 -18.55 -15.43
N GLN A 282 8.95 -19.65 -16.14
CA GLN A 282 10.23 -19.95 -16.77
C GLN A 282 10.73 -18.82 -17.67
N ASP A 283 9.81 -18.10 -18.32
CA ASP A 283 10.14 -16.97 -19.17
C ASP A 283 10.62 -15.76 -18.35
N GLN A 284 9.96 -15.43 -17.24
CA GLN A 284 10.38 -14.38 -16.31
C GLN A 284 11.75 -14.68 -15.70
N GLN A 285 11.97 -15.92 -15.25
CA GLN A 285 13.25 -16.33 -14.65
C GLN A 285 14.40 -16.26 -15.66
N LYS A 286 14.18 -16.72 -16.90
CA LYS A 286 15.18 -16.65 -17.97
C LYS A 286 15.50 -15.19 -18.32
N ALA A 287 14.49 -14.33 -18.42
CA ALA A 287 14.69 -12.91 -18.69
C ALA A 287 15.51 -12.21 -17.59
N LEU A 288 15.20 -12.47 -16.30
CA LEU A 288 15.97 -11.96 -15.15
C LEU A 288 17.42 -12.47 -15.19
N ASN A 289 17.60 -13.77 -15.43
CA ASN A 289 18.93 -14.38 -15.49
C ASN A 289 19.79 -13.75 -16.60
N ALA A 290 19.23 -13.54 -17.80
CA ALA A 290 19.95 -12.91 -18.91
C ALA A 290 20.46 -11.51 -18.56
N HIS A 291 19.63 -10.67 -17.90
CA HIS A 291 20.08 -9.38 -17.39
C HIS A 291 21.23 -9.55 -16.38
N ASN A 292 21.08 -10.47 -15.43
CA ASN A 292 22.03 -10.62 -14.33
C ASN A 292 23.37 -11.24 -14.79
N GLU A 293 23.39 -12.13 -15.78
CA GLU A 293 24.60 -12.63 -16.41
C GLU A 293 25.40 -11.51 -17.10
N LYS A 294 24.71 -10.64 -17.87
CA LYS A 294 25.37 -9.48 -18.49
C LYS A 294 25.88 -8.47 -17.46
N ARG A 295 25.09 -8.18 -16.43
CA ARG A 295 25.47 -7.27 -15.33
C ARG A 295 26.69 -7.80 -14.58
N LYS A 296 26.70 -9.11 -14.27
CA LYS A 296 27.84 -9.76 -13.62
C LYS A 296 29.11 -9.64 -14.46
N ALA A 297 29.03 -9.84 -15.79
CA ALA A 297 30.15 -9.68 -16.70
C ALA A 297 30.77 -8.27 -16.71
N LYS A 298 30.01 -7.25 -16.29
CA LYS A 298 30.45 -5.86 -16.16
C LYS A 298 30.70 -5.45 -14.68
N GLY A 299 30.71 -6.39 -13.74
CA GLY A 299 30.92 -6.11 -12.31
C GLY A 299 29.78 -5.33 -11.64
N LEU A 300 28.57 -5.40 -12.20
CA LEU A 300 27.39 -4.72 -11.66
C LEU A 300 26.58 -5.64 -10.73
N ASN A 301 25.93 -5.04 -9.72
CA ASN A 301 25.02 -5.77 -8.85
C ASN A 301 23.85 -6.37 -9.64
N PRO A 302 23.38 -7.59 -9.28
CA PRO A 302 22.25 -8.21 -9.92
C PRO A 302 20.95 -7.42 -9.64
N LEU A 303 20.00 -7.52 -10.58
CA LEU A 303 18.62 -7.07 -10.41
C LEU A 303 17.83 -8.13 -9.63
N ALA A 304 16.94 -7.69 -8.76
CA ALA A 304 15.89 -8.52 -8.20
C ALA A 304 14.60 -8.38 -9.02
N TRP A 305 13.85 -9.48 -9.15
CA TRP A 305 12.53 -9.39 -9.75
C TRP A 305 11.56 -8.69 -8.81
N ASP A 306 10.74 -7.78 -9.36
CA ASP A 306 9.74 -7.05 -8.61
C ASP A 306 8.35 -7.28 -9.24
N ASN A 307 7.47 -7.92 -8.49
CA ASN A 307 6.14 -8.29 -8.97
C ASN A 307 5.24 -7.08 -9.23
N GLN A 308 5.47 -5.93 -8.55
CA GLN A 308 4.70 -4.72 -8.81
C GLN A 308 5.15 -4.09 -10.14
N LEU A 309 6.45 -4.03 -10.39
CA LEU A 309 6.97 -3.61 -11.70
C LEU A 309 6.45 -4.52 -12.82
N ALA A 310 6.37 -5.83 -12.59
CA ALA A 310 5.82 -6.77 -13.56
C ALA A 310 4.32 -6.53 -13.85
N LYS A 311 3.51 -6.25 -12.83
CA LYS A 311 2.10 -5.87 -13.01
C LYS A 311 1.96 -4.55 -13.78
N ASN A 312 2.77 -3.55 -13.45
CA ASN A 312 2.78 -2.26 -14.16
C ASN A 312 3.18 -2.45 -15.63
N ALA A 313 4.18 -3.30 -15.88
CA ALA A 313 4.62 -3.67 -17.21
C ALA A 313 3.50 -4.37 -18.00
N GLU A 314 2.82 -5.36 -17.40
CA GLU A 314 1.72 -6.09 -18.05
C GLU A 314 0.53 -5.18 -18.35
N ALA A 315 0.16 -4.32 -17.41
CA ALA A 315 -0.93 -3.35 -17.61
C ALA A 315 -0.63 -2.43 -18.79
N TYR A 316 0.61 -1.94 -18.89
CA TYR A 316 1.01 -1.09 -20.01
C TYR A 316 1.13 -1.86 -21.31
N ALA A 317 1.60 -3.11 -21.29
CA ALA A 317 1.61 -3.98 -22.47
C ALA A 317 0.19 -4.22 -23.04
N LYS A 318 -0.81 -4.41 -22.16
CA LYS A 318 -2.23 -4.48 -22.53
C LYS A 318 -2.71 -3.19 -23.22
N HIS A 319 -2.33 -2.03 -22.68
CA HIS A 319 -2.64 -0.75 -23.31
C HIS A 319 -2.01 -0.64 -24.72
N LEU A 320 -0.73 -0.99 -24.88
CA LEU A 320 -0.05 -0.97 -26.17
C LEU A 320 -0.70 -1.91 -27.18
N ALA A 321 -1.12 -3.11 -26.74
CA ALA A 321 -1.83 -4.07 -27.57
C ALA A 321 -3.21 -3.53 -28.01
N GLN A 322 -3.90 -2.76 -27.18
CA GLN A 322 -5.18 -2.11 -27.54
C GLN A 322 -5.02 -1.00 -28.56
N ILE A 323 -3.97 -0.15 -28.42
CA ILE A 323 -3.73 0.95 -29.35
C ILE A 323 -2.97 0.53 -30.62
N GLY A 324 -2.43 -0.70 -30.65
CA GLY A 324 -1.71 -1.26 -31.79
C GLY A 324 -0.40 -0.54 -32.14
N LYS A 325 0.25 0.11 -31.14
CA LYS A 325 1.42 0.96 -31.37
C LYS A 325 2.42 0.86 -30.21
N LEU A 326 3.74 0.80 -30.52
CA LEU A 326 4.78 1.01 -29.52
C LEU A 326 4.94 2.49 -29.22
N GLN A 327 4.71 2.85 -27.96
CA GLN A 327 4.85 4.20 -27.46
C GLN A 327 5.25 4.15 -25.98
N HIS A 328 6.27 4.91 -25.59
CA HIS A 328 6.62 5.02 -24.18
C HIS A 328 5.49 5.67 -23.36
N SER A 329 5.29 5.16 -22.13
CA SER A 329 4.39 5.78 -21.15
C SER A 329 4.92 7.15 -20.72
N SER A 330 4.02 8.06 -20.35
CA SER A 330 4.40 9.33 -19.76
C SER A 330 5.08 9.14 -18.39
N GLY A 331 5.80 10.14 -17.91
CA GLY A 331 6.42 10.13 -16.58
C GLY A 331 5.39 9.89 -15.46
N ASP A 332 4.20 10.47 -15.59
CA ASP A 332 3.10 10.34 -14.62
C ASP A 332 2.53 8.91 -14.58
N GLN A 333 2.57 8.21 -15.69
CA GLN A 333 2.13 6.80 -15.79
C GLN A 333 3.17 5.80 -15.27
N ARG A 334 4.42 6.24 -15.06
CA ARG A 334 5.52 5.41 -14.55
C ARG A 334 6.40 6.17 -13.55
N PRO A 335 5.85 6.68 -12.46
CA PRO A 335 6.63 7.46 -11.51
C PRO A 335 7.82 6.65 -10.99
N ASN A 336 9.02 7.24 -11.06
CA ASN A 336 10.29 6.61 -10.62
C ASN A 336 10.61 5.26 -11.28
N GLN A 337 10.17 5.03 -12.51
CA GLN A 337 10.46 3.80 -13.25
C GLN A 337 11.09 4.11 -14.62
N GLY A 338 12.12 3.34 -14.98
CA GLY A 338 12.61 3.22 -16.35
C GLY A 338 11.76 2.24 -17.16
N GLU A 339 11.86 2.31 -18.48
CA GLU A 339 11.02 1.51 -19.37
C GLU A 339 11.77 1.10 -20.63
N ASN A 340 11.72 -0.20 -20.95
CA ASN A 340 12.07 -0.74 -22.28
C ASN A 340 10.82 -1.32 -22.92
N LEU A 341 10.69 -1.16 -24.23
CA LEU A 341 9.57 -1.66 -25.03
C LEU A 341 10.06 -2.57 -26.15
N ALA A 342 9.29 -3.59 -26.46
CA ALA A 342 9.47 -4.40 -27.65
C ALA A 342 8.13 -4.86 -28.22
N MET A 343 8.12 -5.17 -29.51
CA MET A 343 7.02 -5.84 -30.19
C MET A 343 7.58 -7.05 -30.96
N ALA A 344 6.89 -8.16 -30.90
CA ALA A 344 7.28 -9.38 -31.57
C ALA A 344 6.08 -10.09 -32.21
N SER A 345 6.33 -10.96 -33.15
CA SER A 345 5.39 -11.98 -33.56
C SER A 345 5.14 -12.98 -32.43
N ALA A 346 4.10 -13.80 -32.54
CA ALA A 346 3.71 -14.75 -31.49
C ALA A 346 4.93 -15.57 -31.00
N SER A 347 5.15 -15.51 -29.67
CA SER A 347 6.21 -16.25 -28.97
C SER A 347 5.66 -16.89 -27.72
N SER A 348 6.14 -18.07 -27.35
CA SER A 348 5.87 -18.72 -26.07
C SER A 348 6.75 -18.16 -24.93
N THR A 349 7.83 -17.46 -25.28
CA THR A 349 8.80 -16.90 -24.34
C THR A 349 9.15 -15.45 -24.70
N PRO A 350 8.16 -14.53 -24.71
CA PRO A 350 8.36 -13.17 -25.19
C PRO A 350 9.30 -12.35 -24.30
N LEU A 351 9.39 -12.64 -23.00
CA LEU A 351 10.18 -11.84 -22.06
C LEU A 351 11.68 -12.07 -22.23
N ILE A 352 12.11 -13.35 -22.27
CA ILE A 352 13.53 -13.66 -22.52
C ILE A 352 13.96 -13.24 -23.92
N MET A 353 13.08 -13.38 -24.92
CA MET A 353 13.36 -12.93 -26.27
C MET A 353 13.65 -11.42 -26.29
N SER A 354 12.80 -10.60 -25.66
CA SER A 354 12.99 -9.15 -25.60
C SER A 354 14.21 -8.76 -24.77
N ALA A 355 14.45 -9.44 -23.64
CA ALA A 355 15.67 -9.23 -22.86
C ALA A 355 16.94 -9.43 -23.69
N ASN A 356 16.99 -10.51 -24.48
CA ASN A 356 18.12 -10.78 -25.36
C ASN A 356 18.26 -9.72 -26.48
N MET A 357 17.16 -9.23 -27.05
CA MET A 357 17.17 -8.15 -28.03
C MET A 357 17.76 -6.86 -27.43
N TRP A 358 17.29 -6.45 -26.26
CA TRP A 358 17.79 -5.26 -25.57
C TRP A 358 19.27 -5.38 -25.18
N LEU A 359 19.70 -6.54 -24.69
CA LEU A 359 21.08 -6.80 -24.30
C LEU A 359 22.01 -6.91 -25.51
N ALA A 360 21.52 -7.32 -26.69
CA ALA A 360 22.30 -7.39 -27.93
C ALA A 360 22.68 -6.01 -28.49
N GLU A 361 22.03 -4.93 -28.03
CA GLU A 361 22.42 -3.56 -28.37
C GLU A 361 23.77 -3.16 -27.76
N GLU A 362 24.37 -3.99 -26.88
CA GLU A 362 25.73 -3.78 -26.34
C GLU A 362 26.75 -3.41 -27.41
N LYS A 363 26.65 -4.02 -28.59
CA LYS A 363 27.55 -3.78 -29.72
C LYS A 363 27.51 -2.35 -30.28
N ASN A 364 26.44 -1.60 -29.96
CA ASN A 364 26.23 -0.24 -30.44
C ASN A 364 26.61 0.81 -29.36
N TYR A 365 26.89 0.37 -28.11
CA TYR A 365 27.28 1.26 -27.03
C TYR A 365 28.79 1.32 -26.88
N HIS A 366 29.38 2.50 -27.05
CA HIS A 366 30.85 2.70 -27.03
C HIS A 366 31.35 3.50 -25.82
N GLY A 367 30.53 3.63 -24.78
CA GLY A 367 30.87 4.28 -23.52
C GLY A 367 30.55 5.78 -23.47
N GLU A 368 29.74 6.28 -24.37
CA GLU A 368 29.24 7.65 -24.41
C GLU A 368 28.21 7.91 -23.29
N PRO A 369 28.11 9.15 -22.79
CA PRO A 369 27.02 9.56 -21.90
C PRO A 369 25.66 9.48 -22.60
N ILE A 370 24.62 9.16 -21.86
CA ILE A 370 23.23 9.12 -22.37
C ILE A 370 22.85 10.46 -23.03
N GLY A 371 22.27 10.37 -24.22
CA GLY A 371 21.90 11.51 -25.06
C GLY A 371 22.99 11.94 -26.07
N GLN A 372 24.13 11.25 -26.09
CA GLN A 372 25.13 11.42 -27.13
C GLN A 372 25.14 10.20 -28.08
N GLY A 373 25.61 10.38 -29.29
CA GLY A 373 25.61 9.35 -30.33
C GLY A 373 24.19 8.95 -30.75
N ASP A 374 24.03 7.72 -31.26
CA ASP A 374 22.75 7.16 -31.67
C ASP A 374 22.07 6.44 -30.49
N PHE A 375 21.53 7.20 -29.56
CA PHE A 375 20.83 6.69 -28.37
C PHE A 375 19.75 5.66 -28.72
N GLY A 376 19.06 5.83 -29.85
CA GLY A 376 18.01 4.92 -30.30
C GLY A 376 18.51 3.49 -30.54
N SER A 377 19.79 3.31 -30.84
CA SER A 377 20.39 2.02 -31.14
C SER A 377 20.93 1.25 -29.92
N TYR A 378 21.09 1.93 -28.75
CA TYR A 378 21.67 1.32 -27.54
C TYR A 378 20.89 1.61 -26.24
N GLY A 379 19.83 2.39 -26.31
CA GLY A 379 19.10 2.86 -25.12
C GLY A 379 18.49 1.74 -24.28
N HIS A 380 18.05 0.64 -24.90
CA HIS A 380 17.53 -0.51 -24.14
C HIS A 380 18.64 -1.21 -23.37
N TYR A 381 19.82 -1.39 -23.98
CA TYR A 381 20.99 -1.97 -23.32
C TYR A 381 21.41 -1.15 -22.09
N THR A 382 21.56 0.16 -22.25
CA THR A 382 22.02 1.03 -21.17
C THR A 382 21.05 1.06 -19.99
N GLN A 383 19.73 0.96 -20.22
CA GLN A 383 18.75 0.78 -19.16
C GLN A 383 18.93 -0.58 -18.45
N CYS A 384 19.12 -1.69 -19.17
CA CYS A 384 19.39 -3.00 -18.57
C CYS A 384 20.65 -3.00 -17.69
N MET A 385 21.65 -2.23 -18.08
CA MET A 385 22.97 -2.17 -17.46
C MET A 385 23.15 -1.00 -16.46
N TRP A 386 22.08 -0.24 -16.16
CA TRP A 386 22.17 0.93 -15.32
C TRP A 386 22.60 0.58 -13.90
N LYS A 387 23.72 1.15 -13.45
CA LYS A 387 24.39 0.76 -12.18
C LYS A 387 23.49 0.90 -10.96
N SER A 388 22.73 2.00 -10.85
CA SER A 388 21.83 2.26 -9.71
C SER A 388 20.48 1.53 -9.79
N THR A 389 20.13 0.92 -10.92
CA THR A 389 18.93 0.09 -11.04
C THR A 389 19.13 -1.21 -10.26
N THR A 390 18.17 -1.55 -9.40
CA THR A 390 18.22 -2.74 -8.53
C THR A 390 17.06 -3.71 -8.77
N LYS A 391 16.00 -3.27 -9.46
CA LYS A 391 14.77 -4.04 -9.63
C LYS A 391 14.33 -4.07 -11.10
N LEU A 392 13.78 -5.22 -11.51
CA LEU A 392 13.22 -5.49 -12.83
C LEU A 392 11.84 -6.15 -12.68
N GLY A 393 10.88 -5.72 -13.49
CA GLY A 393 9.63 -6.44 -13.71
C GLY A 393 9.25 -6.36 -15.19
N MET A 394 8.86 -7.47 -15.80
CA MET A 394 8.47 -7.51 -17.21
C MET A 394 7.08 -8.11 -17.37
N GLY A 395 6.37 -7.63 -18.38
CA GLY A 395 5.04 -8.13 -18.74
C GLY A 395 4.82 -8.08 -20.25
N SER A 396 3.86 -8.86 -20.73
CA SER A 396 3.50 -8.90 -22.15
C SER A 396 1.99 -9.03 -22.36
N ALA A 397 1.50 -8.57 -23.49
CA ALA A 397 0.12 -8.75 -23.93
C ALA A 397 0.05 -8.94 -25.44
N LYS A 398 -0.98 -9.67 -25.91
CA LYS A 398 -1.24 -9.91 -27.34
C LYS A 398 -2.34 -8.98 -27.84
N ASP A 399 -2.17 -8.47 -29.04
CA ASP A 399 -3.26 -7.80 -29.77
C ASP A 399 -4.16 -8.82 -30.49
N ALA A 400 -5.25 -8.34 -31.08
CA ALA A 400 -6.21 -9.15 -31.82
C ALA A 400 -5.63 -9.79 -33.09
N LYS A 401 -4.48 -9.33 -33.56
CA LYS A 401 -3.78 -9.83 -34.78
C LYS A 401 -2.66 -10.80 -34.42
N GLY A 402 -2.44 -11.10 -33.12
CA GLY A 402 -1.41 -12.00 -32.65
C GLY A 402 -0.05 -11.35 -32.43
N GLY A 403 0.08 -10.04 -32.60
CA GLY A 403 1.27 -9.26 -32.23
C GLY A 403 1.43 -9.23 -30.70
N VAL A 404 2.66 -9.44 -30.20
CA VAL A 404 2.96 -9.43 -28.76
C VAL A 404 3.70 -8.16 -28.42
N TYR A 405 3.15 -7.38 -27.47
CA TYR A 405 3.75 -6.18 -26.91
C TYR A 405 4.41 -6.53 -25.59
N ILE A 406 5.67 -6.15 -25.42
CA ILE A 406 6.48 -6.48 -24.26
C ILE A 406 6.97 -5.17 -23.63
N VAL A 407 6.87 -5.10 -22.30
CA VAL A 407 7.30 -3.96 -21.49
C VAL A 407 8.24 -4.47 -20.40
N GLY A 408 9.39 -3.80 -20.24
CA GLY A 408 10.28 -3.95 -19.09
C GLY A 408 10.24 -2.68 -18.24
N ARG A 409 10.02 -2.81 -16.94
CA ARG A 409 10.06 -1.74 -15.95
C ARG A 409 11.26 -1.92 -15.04
N TYR A 410 11.95 -0.83 -14.78
CA TYR A 410 13.20 -0.79 -14.01
C TYR A 410 13.11 0.24 -12.88
N SER A 411 13.63 -0.09 -11.71
CA SER A 411 13.64 0.84 -10.56
C SER A 411 14.94 0.70 -9.75
N PRO A 412 15.56 1.85 -9.37
CA PRO A 412 15.36 3.21 -9.89
C PRO A 412 15.52 3.29 -11.42
N PRO A 413 14.99 4.35 -12.07
CA PRO A 413 15.12 4.52 -13.52
C PRO A 413 16.58 4.73 -13.94
N GLY A 414 16.93 4.22 -15.12
CA GLY A 414 18.20 4.47 -15.79
C GLY A 414 18.09 5.54 -16.88
N ASN A 415 19.08 5.55 -17.73
CA ASN A 415 19.17 6.43 -18.90
C ASN A 415 19.06 7.92 -18.54
N VAL A 416 19.73 8.33 -17.46
CA VAL A 416 19.78 9.74 -17.05
C VAL A 416 20.71 10.49 -18.02
N THR A 417 20.16 11.51 -18.68
CA THR A 417 20.89 12.32 -19.67
C THR A 417 22.21 12.85 -19.10
N GLY A 418 23.28 12.73 -19.86
CA GLY A 418 24.62 13.16 -19.48
C GLY A 418 25.39 12.20 -18.57
N GLN A 419 24.76 11.12 -18.06
CA GLN A 419 25.40 10.10 -17.25
C GLN A 419 25.69 8.83 -18.06
N LYS A 420 26.59 7.98 -17.55
CA LYS A 420 26.89 6.67 -18.11
C LYS A 420 26.23 5.57 -17.30
N PRO A 421 25.86 4.42 -17.91
CA PRO A 421 25.21 3.31 -17.20
C PRO A 421 26.10 2.65 -16.14
N TYR A 422 27.42 2.63 -16.36
CA TYR A 422 28.45 2.07 -15.48
C TYR A 422 29.83 2.68 -15.77
#